data_cb807111d79652f941e0b96a9c53d8da
#
_entry.id   cb807111d79652f941e0b96a9c53d8da
#
_cell.length_a   1.000
_cell.length_b   1.000
_cell.length_c   1.000
_cell.angle_alpha   90.00
_cell.angle_beta   90.00
_cell.angle_gamma   90.00
#
_symmetry.space_group_name_H-M   'P 1'
#
loop_
_entity.id
_entity.type
_entity.pdbx_description
1 polymer ?
#
loop_
_entity_poly.entity_id
_entity_poly.type
_entity_poly.pdbx_seq_one_letter_code
_entity_poly.pdbx_strand_id
1 'polypeptide(L)'
;MTTAVQKNIRNFAIIAHIDHGKSTLADRLIQMTGGLAAREMKEQVLDSMDIERERGITIKAQTVRLRYRAKDGEDYTLNLIDTPGHVDFAYEVSRSLAACEGALLVVDASQGVEAQTLANVYQALDNDLEIVPVLNKVDLPAAEPDKIRQQIEDVIGLDASDAVLISAKTGLGVADVLEAIVTRLPPPKGDRSATLKALLVDSWYDAYLGVMVLVRIIDGVLKKGDRVRMMGTGAAYEVERVGVFTPKLTAVDALGPGEIGFLTAAIKEVADTRIGDTITDDRKPVTEMLPGFRPAIPVVFCGLFPMDAADFDELRAAMGKLRLNDASFSFEVESSAALGFGFRCGFLGLLHLEIIQERLQREFNLNLIATAPSVIYQMSLTDGTEIELHNPVDMPDVVKIEEIREPWIEATILTPDEYLGAVIKLCQDRRGTQKELTYVGARAMVKYDLPLNEVVFDFYDRLKSVSKGYASFDYQLTEYRAADLVKMSILVNGEPVDALAMLVHRSRAESRGRGMVEKLKELIPPHMFQVPIQAAIGGKVIARETVRALRKDVTAKCYGGDATRKRKLLDKQKEGKKKMRQFGKVDIPQEAFIAALKMDD
;
A
#
# COMPACT_ATOMS: atom_id res chain seq x y z
N MET A 1 -16.51 -26.00 26.50
CA MET A 1 -15.69 -27.21 26.26
C MET A 1 -15.46 -27.35 24.77
N THR A 2 -14.19 -27.42 24.35
CA THR A 2 -13.83 -27.57 22.93
C THR A 2 -14.32 -28.92 22.41
N THR A 3 -15.07 -28.95 21.30
CA THR A 3 -15.56 -30.21 20.69
C THR A 3 -14.38 -30.97 20.05
N ALA A 4 -14.55 -32.28 19.81
CA ALA A 4 -13.52 -33.10 19.15
C ALA A 4 -13.11 -32.53 17.79
N VAL A 5 -14.05 -31.96 17.01
CA VAL A 5 -13.80 -31.34 15.72
C VAL A 5 -12.92 -30.07 15.85
N GLN A 6 -13.15 -29.23 16.88
CA GLN A 6 -12.36 -28.01 17.11
C GLN A 6 -10.92 -28.32 17.50
N LYS A 7 -10.66 -29.42 18.22
CA LYS A 7 -9.31 -29.84 18.61
C LYS A 7 -8.38 -30.02 17.40
N ASN A 8 -8.94 -30.44 16.28
CA ASN A 8 -8.20 -30.75 15.06
C ASN A 8 -8.23 -29.60 14.03
N ILE A 9 -8.65 -28.37 14.43
CA ILE A 9 -8.56 -27.18 13.59
C ILE A 9 -7.32 -26.38 14.01
N ARG A 10 -6.60 -25.83 13.02
CA ARG A 10 -5.52 -24.85 13.21
C ARG A 10 -5.72 -23.71 12.23
N ASN A 11 -5.88 -22.50 12.76
CA ASN A 11 -5.96 -21.27 11.96
C ASN A 11 -4.64 -20.52 12.13
N PHE A 12 -3.96 -20.29 11.06
CA PHE A 12 -2.65 -19.64 11.11
C PHE A 12 -2.39 -18.77 9.88
N ALA A 13 -1.59 -17.73 10.10
CA ALA A 13 -1.08 -16.85 9.06
C ALA A 13 0.41 -17.13 8.82
N ILE A 14 0.91 -16.79 7.63
CA ILE A 14 2.34 -16.74 7.36
C ILE A 14 2.77 -15.27 7.35
N ILE A 15 3.64 -14.89 8.26
CA ILE A 15 4.25 -13.56 8.34
C ILE A 15 5.73 -13.65 7.94
N ALA A 16 6.15 -12.77 7.06
CA ALA A 16 7.51 -12.75 6.53
C ALA A 16 7.83 -11.37 5.94
N HIS A 17 9.12 -11.07 5.83
CA HIS A 17 9.58 -9.99 4.97
C HIS A 17 9.42 -10.37 3.49
N ILE A 18 9.42 -9.36 2.61
CA ILE A 18 9.44 -9.57 1.14
C ILE A 18 10.64 -10.44 0.78
N ASP A 19 10.46 -11.36 -0.16
CA ASP A 19 11.48 -12.30 -0.65
C ASP A 19 12.01 -13.32 0.37
N HIS A 20 11.48 -13.40 1.60
CA HIS A 20 11.83 -14.47 2.55
C HIS A 20 11.22 -15.84 2.19
N GLY A 21 10.36 -15.89 1.16
CA GLY A 21 9.82 -17.13 0.61
C GLY A 21 8.47 -17.55 1.19
N LYS A 22 7.67 -16.58 1.64
CA LYS A 22 6.31 -16.75 2.16
C LYS A 22 5.40 -17.51 1.18
N SER A 23 5.19 -16.97 -0.04
CA SER A 23 4.31 -17.59 -1.06
C SER A 23 4.84 -18.95 -1.54
N THR A 24 6.18 -19.11 -1.61
CA THR A 24 6.79 -20.42 -1.91
C THR A 24 6.50 -21.47 -0.84
N LEU A 25 6.52 -21.07 0.45
CA LEU A 25 6.14 -21.98 1.54
C LEU A 25 4.65 -22.32 1.48
N ALA A 26 3.78 -21.33 1.25
CA ALA A 26 2.35 -21.54 1.09
C ALA A 26 2.05 -22.55 -0.03
N ASP A 27 2.69 -22.42 -1.20
CA ASP A 27 2.59 -23.36 -2.31
C ASP A 27 3.01 -24.79 -1.92
N ARG A 28 4.10 -24.93 -1.14
CA ARG A 28 4.55 -26.24 -0.66
C ARG A 28 3.57 -26.87 0.33
N LEU A 29 3.00 -26.09 1.25
CA LEU A 29 1.98 -26.58 2.16
C LEU A 29 0.74 -27.07 1.41
N ILE A 30 0.26 -26.32 0.40
CA ILE A 30 -0.85 -26.72 -0.47
C ILE A 30 -0.51 -28.00 -1.24
N GLN A 31 0.68 -28.10 -1.79
CA GLN A 31 1.15 -29.26 -2.56
C GLN A 31 1.20 -30.52 -1.68
N MET A 32 1.82 -30.44 -0.50
CA MET A 32 2.02 -31.60 0.39
C MET A 32 0.72 -32.09 1.02
N THR A 33 -0.25 -31.21 1.22
CA THR A 33 -1.57 -31.59 1.75
C THR A 33 -2.55 -32.03 0.67
N GLY A 34 -2.11 -32.09 -0.61
CA GLY A 34 -2.93 -32.54 -1.73
C GLY A 34 -4.06 -31.56 -2.10
N GLY A 35 -3.95 -30.28 -1.71
CA GLY A 35 -4.95 -29.26 -2.02
C GLY A 35 -5.14 -29.02 -3.51
N LEU A 36 -4.09 -29.23 -4.33
CA LEU A 36 -4.11 -29.21 -5.79
C LEU A 36 -3.39 -30.40 -6.37
N ALA A 37 -3.86 -30.90 -7.51
CA ALA A 37 -3.13 -31.92 -8.27
C ALA A 37 -1.82 -31.32 -8.83
N ALA A 38 -0.75 -32.12 -8.91
CA ALA A 38 0.57 -31.68 -9.38
C ALA A 38 0.54 -30.94 -10.73
N ARG A 39 -0.38 -31.32 -11.63
CA ARG A 39 -0.59 -30.69 -12.95
C ARG A 39 -1.31 -29.32 -12.88
N GLU A 40 -1.97 -29.03 -11.77
CA GLU A 40 -2.70 -27.76 -11.55
C GLU A 40 -1.89 -26.76 -10.73
N MET A 41 -0.76 -27.21 -10.14
CA MET A 41 0.17 -26.35 -9.42
C MET A 41 0.83 -25.36 -10.38
N LYS A 42 0.71 -24.09 -10.04
CA LYS A 42 1.45 -22.96 -10.63
C LYS A 42 2.28 -22.34 -9.52
N GLU A 43 3.27 -21.57 -9.88
CA GLU A 43 3.97 -20.74 -8.89
C GLU A 43 3.02 -19.67 -8.34
N GLN A 44 3.10 -19.44 -7.04
CA GLN A 44 2.27 -18.45 -6.32
C GLN A 44 0.77 -18.68 -6.53
N VAL A 45 0.31 -19.87 -6.19
CA VAL A 45 -1.10 -20.32 -6.38
C VAL A 45 -2.09 -19.38 -5.70
N LEU A 46 -1.75 -18.81 -4.54
CA LEU A 46 -2.61 -17.91 -3.77
C LEU A 46 -2.56 -16.47 -4.31
N ASP A 47 -1.50 -16.06 -5.00
CA ASP A 47 -1.42 -14.74 -5.62
C ASP A 47 -2.32 -14.71 -6.86
N SER A 48 -3.55 -14.24 -6.68
CA SER A 48 -4.61 -14.32 -7.69
C SER A 48 -4.49 -13.26 -8.80
N MET A 49 -3.85 -12.13 -8.52
CA MET A 49 -3.67 -11.03 -9.46
C MET A 49 -2.37 -11.20 -10.27
N ASP A 50 -2.40 -10.82 -11.55
CA ASP A 50 -1.18 -10.84 -12.38
C ASP A 50 -0.10 -9.91 -11.81
N ILE A 51 -0.50 -8.75 -11.28
CA ILE A 51 0.40 -7.77 -10.67
C ILE A 51 1.11 -8.32 -9.41
N GLU A 52 0.45 -9.19 -8.62
CA GLU A 52 1.07 -9.87 -7.47
C GLU A 52 2.22 -10.75 -7.94
N ARG A 53 1.97 -11.58 -8.98
CA ARG A 53 2.96 -12.50 -9.55
C ARG A 53 4.13 -11.77 -10.23
N GLU A 54 3.85 -10.71 -10.98
CA GLU A 54 4.88 -9.93 -11.65
C GLU A 54 5.79 -9.19 -10.68
N ARG A 55 5.23 -8.65 -9.59
CA ARG A 55 5.98 -7.90 -8.58
C ARG A 55 6.55 -8.79 -7.48
N GLY A 56 6.15 -10.07 -7.39
CA GLY A 56 6.55 -11.01 -6.36
C GLY A 56 6.07 -10.65 -4.96
N ILE A 57 4.94 -9.94 -4.85
CA ILE A 57 4.36 -9.47 -3.58
C ILE A 57 2.90 -9.90 -3.47
N THR A 58 2.47 -10.31 -2.29
CA THR A 58 1.05 -10.49 -1.98
C THR A 58 0.44 -9.13 -1.63
N ILE A 59 -0.64 -8.77 -2.31
CA ILE A 59 -1.38 -7.51 -2.11
C ILE A 59 -2.59 -7.76 -1.23
N LYS A 60 -3.38 -8.79 -1.56
CA LYS A 60 -4.60 -9.15 -0.85
C LYS A 60 -4.43 -10.48 -0.14
N ALA A 61 -4.82 -10.53 1.14
CA ALA A 61 -4.79 -11.78 1.90
C ALA A 61 -5.69 -12.84 1.26
N GLN A 62 -5.17 -14.06 1.13
CA GLN A 62 -5.89 -15.21 0.59
C GLN A 62 -6.00 -16.31 1.64
N THR A 63 -7.15 -16.96 1.68
CA THR A 63 -7.42 -18.04 2.64
C THR A 63 -7.55 -19.38 1.92
N VAL A 64 -6.92 -20.41 2.47
CA VAL A 64 -7.08 -21.78 1.98
C VAL A 64 -7.24 -22.77 3.12
N ARG A 65 -8.20 -23.69 2.97
CA ARG A 65 -8.40 -24.83 3.86
C ARG A 65 -7.66 -26.04 3.32
N LEU A 66 -6.77 -26.61 4.14
CA LEU A 66 -5.98 -27.78 3.84
C LEU A 66 -6.38 -28.93 4.77
N ARG A 67 -6.25 -30.16 4.31
CA ARG A 67 -6.41 -31.37 5.12
C ARG A 67 -5.07 -32.04 5.30
N TYR A 68 -4.70 -32.30 6.53
CA TYR A 68 -3.42 -32.92 6.86
C TYR A 68 -3.59 -34.09 7.80
N ARG A 69 -3.03 -35.24 7.42
CA ARG A 69 -2.92 -36.40 8.30
C ARG A 69 -1.59 -36.32 9.04
N ALA A 70 -1.65 -36.04 10.33
CA ALA A 70 -0.47 -35.87 11.15
C ALA A 70 0.16 -37.20 11.59
N LYS A 71 1.39 -37.13 12.13
CA LYS A 71 2.12 -38.31 12.64
C LYS A 71 1.43 -38.99 13.81
N ASP A 72 0.56 -38.30 14.55
CA ASP A 72 -0.30 -38.86 15.62
C ASP A 72 -1.45 -39.74 15.11
N GLY A 73 -1.64 -39.75 13.78
CA GLY A 73 -2.67 -40.54 13.12
C GLY A 73 -4.02 -39.82 12.99
N GLU A 74 -4.18 -38.63 13.49
CA GLU A 74 -5.38 -37.81 13.38
C GLU A 74 -5.41 -36.94 12.11
N ASP A 75 -6.63 -36.66 11.64
CA ASP A 75 -6.84 -35.75 10.50
C ASP A 75 -7.10 -34.34 11.00
N TYR A 76 -6.30 -33.39 10.54
CA TYR A 76 -6.39 -31.98 10.90
C TYR A 76 -6.91 -31.12 9.75
N THR A 77 -7.69 -30.12 10.10
CA THR A 77 -8.10 -29.03 9.21
C THR A 77 -7.20 -27.83 9.47
N LEU A 78 -6.39 -27.48 8.49
CA LEU A 78 -5.46 -26.36 8.56
C LEU A 78 -6.02 -25.22 7.69
N ASN A 79 -6.39 -24.11 8.31
CA ASN A 79 -6.81 -22.90 7.60
C ASN A 79 -5.61 -21.95 7.56
N LEU A 80 -5.00 -21.87 6.39
CA LEU A 80 -3.90 -20.95 6.11
C LEU A 80 -4.46 -19.64 5.60
N ILE A 81 -3.99 -18.51 6.16
CA ILE A 81 -4.19 -17.18 5.60
C ILE A 81 -2.83 -16.65 5.14
N ASP A 82 -2.67 -16.47 3.84
CA ASP A 82 -1.48 -15.85 3.27
C ASP A 82 -1.60 -14.32 3.36
N THR A 83 -0.68 -13.66 4.06
CA THR A 83 -0.76 -12.23 4.37
C THR A 83 0.20 -11.42 3.50
N PRO A 84 -0.11 -10.16 3.17
CA PRO A 84 0.87 -9.25 2.59
C PRO A 84 2.11 -9.10 3.47
N GLY A 85 3.26 -8.82 2.84
CA GLY A 85 4.51 -8.58 3.57
C GLY A 85 4.91 -7.10 3.65
N HIS A 86 4.22 -6.20 2.94
CA HIS A 86 4.61 -4.79 2.83
C HIS A 86 3.83 -3.90 3.82
N VAL A 87 4.50 -2.86 4.35
CA VAL A 87 3.94 -1.93 5.34
C VAL A 87 2.64 -1.26 4.89
N ASP A 88 2.51 -0.90 3.61
CA ASP A 88 1.29 -0.28 3.07
C ASP A 88 0.05 -1.17 3.28
N PHE A 89 0.24 -2.48 3.42
CA PHE A 89 -0.83 -3.45 3.64
C PHE A 89 -0.94 -3.94 5.09
N ALA A 90 -0.36 -3.22 6.05
CA ALA A 90 -0.43 -3.56 7.48
C ALA A 90 -1.87 -3.74 7.97
N TYR A 91 -2.84 -3.04 7.38
CA TYR A 91 -4.26 -3.21 7.65
C TYR A 91 -4.77 -4.61 7.23
N GLU A 92 -4.38 -5.12 6.06
CA GLU A 92 -4.69 -6.48 5.59
C GLU A 92 -4.07 -7.54 6.51
N VAL A 93 -2.81 -7.31 6.94
CA VAL A 93 -2.12 -8.19 7.90
C VAL A 93 -2.88 -8.27 9.22
N SER A 94 -3.22 -7.12 9.80
CA SER A 94 -3.95 -7.04 11.07
C SER A 94 -5.28 -7.81 11.05
N ARG A 95 -6.07 -7.68 9.96
CA ARG A 95 -7.34 -8.41 9.79
C ARG A 95 -7.13 -9.92 9.72
N SER A 96 -6.12 -10.32 8.98
CA SER A 96 -5.77 -11.73 8.79
C SER A 96 -5.32 -12.38 10.08
N LEU A 97 -4.47 -11.69 10.86
CA LEU A 97 -4.01 -12.16 12.16
C LEU A 97 -5.14 -12.32 13.16
N ALA A 98 -6.10 -11.40 13.19
CA ALA A 98 -7.26 -11.49 14.10
C ALA A 98 -8.18 -12.69 13.79
N ALA A 99 -8.06 -13.31 12.62
CA ALA A 99 -8.77 -14.53 12.26
C ALA A 99 -8.01 -15.83 12.64
N CYS A 100 -6.82 -15.72 13.23
CA CYS A 100 -5.93 -16.84 13.52
C CYS A 100 -5.71 -17.04 15.02
N GLU A 101 -5.22 -18.22 15.40
CA GLU A 101 -4.67 -18.56 16.71
C GLU A 101 -3.15 -18.61 16.69
N GLY A 102 -2.52 -18.65 15.53
CA GLY A 102 -1.08 -18.70 15.42
C GLY A 102 -0.52 -18.10 14.14
N ALA A 103 0.79 -17.91 14.11
CA ALA A 103 1.51 -17.42 12.96
C ALA A 103 2.82 -18.19 12.73
N LEU A 104 3.16 -18.45 11.47
CA LEU A 104 4.48 -18.90 11.07
C LEU A 104 5.34 -17.67 10.77
N LEU A 105 6.40 -17.46 11.54
CA LEU A 105 7.37 -16.41 11.29
C LEU A 105 8.46 -16.96 10.38
N VAL A 106 8.39 -16.62 9.09
CA VAL A 106 9.37 -17.08 8.10
C VAL A 106 10.50 -16.07 7.95
N VAL A 107 11.72 -16.51 8.28
CA VAL A 107 12.94 -15.69 8.19
C VAL A 107 13.92 -16.37 7.24
N ASP A 108 14.50 -15.59 6.33
CA ASP A 108 15.58 -16.05 5.46
C ASP A 108 16.85 -16.30 6.28
N ALA A 109 17.36 -17.53 6.26
CA ALA A 109 18.54 -17.93 7.01
C ALA A 109 19.85 -17.25 6.54
N SER A 110 19.82 -16.56 5.39
CA SER A 110 20.96 -15.80 4.87
C SER A 110 20.87 -14.29 5.11
N GLN A 111 19.65 -13.75 5.25
CA GLN A 111 19.42 -12.30 5.43
C GLN A 111 19.11 -11.95 6.88
N GLY A 112 18.36 -12.80 7.59
CA GLY A 112 17.97 -12.60 8.98
C GLY A 112 16.73 -11.73 9.18
N VAL A 113 16.61 -11.16 10.38
CA VAL A 113 15.47 -10.30 10.77
C VAL A 113 15.55 -8.97 10.04
N GLU A 114 14.42 -8.53 9.51
CA GLU A 114 14.25 -7.27 8.80
C GLU A 114 13.21 -6.37 9.52
N ALA A 115 13.13 -5.08 9.19
CA ALA A 115 12.23 -4.13 9.86
C ALA A 115 10.75 -4.56 9.81
N GLN A 116 10.29 -5.01 8.66
CA GLN A 116 8.91 -5.52 8.48
C GLN A 116 8.65 -6.81 9.28
N THR A 117 9.69 -7.63 9.49
CA THR A 117 9.58 -8.82 10.36
C THR A 117 9.17 -8.42 11.77
N LEU A 118 9.83 -7.40 12.32
CA LEU A 118 9.51 -6.86 13.65
C LEU A 118 8.08 -6.34 13.73
N ALA A 119 7.68 -5.50 12.77
CA ALA A 119 6.33 -4.93 12.74
C ALA A 119 5.24 -6.01 12.69
N ASN A 120 5.42 -7.03 11.84
CA ASN A 120 4.46 -8.13 11.72
C ASN A 120 4.41 -8.99 12.99
N VAL A 121 5.55 -9.22 13.65
CA VAL A 121 5.59 -9.96 14.92
C VAL A 121 4.86 -9.20 16.02
N TYR A 122 5.10 -7.90 16.16
CA TYR A 122 4.37 -7.10 17.16
C TYR A 122 2.86 -7.13 16.91
N GLN A 123 2.40 -7.04 15.64
CA GLN A 123 0.99 -7.20 15.33
C GLN A 123 0.45 -8.59 15.68
N ALA A 124 1.24 -9.65 15.52
CA ALA A 124 0.84 -11.00 15.92
C ALA A 124 0.73 -11.12 17.45
N LEU A 125 1.68 -10.55 18.18
CA LEU A 125 1.66 -10.51 19.66
C LEU A 125 0.49 -9.68 20.20
N ASP A 126 0.17 -8.54 19.57
CA ASP A 126 -1.00 -7.72 19.94
C ASP A 126 -2.34 -8.47 19.76
N ASN A 127 -2.36 -9.51 18.92
CA ASN A 127 -3.50 -10.40 18.71
C ASN A 127 -3.40 -11.71 19.55
N ASP A 128 -2.50 -11.80 20.52
CA ASP A 128 -2.27 -12.98 21.36
C ASP A 128 -1.99 -14.28 20.57
N LEU A 129 -1.32 -14.19 19.41
CA LEU A 129 -1.02 -15.35 18.58
C LEU A 129 0.22 -16.11 19.06
N GLU A 130 0.14 -17.45 19.00
CA GLU A 130 1.33 -18.30 19.15
C GLU A 130 2.18 -18.22 17.89
N ILE A 131 3.48 -17.90 18.03
CA ILE A 131 4.39 -17.71 16.91
C ILE A 131 5.36 -18.87 16.79
N VAL A 132 5.41 -19.50 15.63
CA VAL A 132 6.35 -20.58 15.32
C VAL A 132 7.43 -20.05 14.36
N PRO A 133 8.70 -19.91 14.82
CA PRO A 133 9.80 -19.51 13.95
C PRO A 133 10.14 -20.59 12.92
N VAL A 134 10.33 -20.16 11.68
CA VAL A 134 10.71 -21.02 10.53
C VAL A 134 11.86 -20.35 9.79
N LEU A 135 13.03 -20.99 9.76
CA LEU A 135 14.19 -20.50 9.03
C LEU A 135 14.24 -21.11 7.63
N ASN A 136 14.00 -20.26 6.63
CA ASN A 136 13.93 -20.67 5.24
C ASN A 136 15.25 -20.43 4.51
N LYS A 137 15.38 -21.06 3.34
CA LYS A 137 16.54 -20.99 2.45
C LYS A 137 17.83 -21.57 3.06
N VAL A 138 17.70 -22.57 3.93
CA VAL A 138 18.87 -23.23 4.54
C VAL A 138 19.74 -23.99 3.53
N ASP A 139 19.27 -24.17 2.29
CA ASP A 139 20.02 -24.73 1.17
C ASP A 139 21.04 -23.76 0.57
N LEU A 140 20.99 -22.48 0.91
CA LEU A 140 21.93 -21.49 0.40
C LEU A 140 23.28 -21.58 1.11
N PRO A 141 24.41 -21.42 0.39
CA PRO A 141 25.75 -21.44 1.00
C PRO A 141 25.98 -20.34 2.05
N ALA A 142 25.23 -19.24 1.95
CA ALA A 142 25.30 -18.10 2.87
C ALA A 142 24.37 -18.24 4.09
N ALA A 143 23.64 -19.36 4.21
CA ALA A 143 22.72 -19.56 5.34
C ALA A 143 23.49 -19.79 6.64
N GLU A 144 23.13 -19.03 7.68
CA GLU A 144 23.69 -19.11 9.04
C GLU A 144 22.57 -19.34 10.08
N PRO A 145 21.91 -20.51 10.11
CA PRO A 145 20.71 -20.72 10.92
C PRO A 145 20.90 -20.42 12.43
N ASP A 146 22.03 -20.81 13.01
CA ASP A 146 22.28 -20.62 14.45
C ASP A 146 22.43 -19.13 14.80
N LYS A 147 23.05 -18.34 13.93
CA LYS A 147 23.16 -16.90 14.07
C LYS A 147 21.79 -16.21 13.97
N ILE A 148 20.94 -16.71 13.06
CA ILE A 148 19.60 -16.15 12.87
C ILE A 148 18.67 -16.51 14.04
N ARG A 149 18.80 -17.72 14.63
CA ARG A 149 18.11 -18.06 15.89
C ARG A 149 18.46 -17.05 16.98
N GLN A 150 19.75 -16.83 17.21
CA GLN A 150 20.21 -15.86 18.20
C GLN A 150 19.67 -14.45 17.89
N GLN A 151 19.64 -14.05 16.62
CA GLN A 151 19.10 -12.76 16.22
C GLN A 151 17.60 -12.63 16.52
N ILE A 152 16.80 -13.68 16.31
CA ILE A 152 15.38 -13.69 16.66
C ILE A 152 15.20 -13.53 18.17
N GLU A 153 16.00 -14.23 18.98
CA GLU A 153 15.95 -14.15 20.44
C GLU A 153 16.35 -12.76 20.94
N ASP A 154 17.47 -12.22 20.44
CA ASP A 154 18.02 -10.94 20.91
C ASP A 154 17.15 -9.73 20.50
N VAL A 155 16.54 -9.78 19.31
CA VAL A 155 15.85 -8.63 18.69
C VAL A 155 14.35 -8.65 18.94
N ILE A 156 13.77 -9.83 18.84
CA ILE A 156 12.32 -10.03 18.94
C ILE A 156 11.93 -10.49 20.34
N GLY A 157 12.83 -11.19 21.02
CA GLY A 157 12.56 -11.79 22.33
C GLY A 157 11.76 -13.10 22.24
N LEU A 158 11.69 -13.71 21.06
CA LEU A 158 11.04 -15.01 20.87
C LEU A 158 12.06 -16.14 20.98
N ASP A 159 11.71 -17.21 21.70
CA ASP A 159 12.50 -18.44 21.72
C ASP A 159 12.54 -19.06 20.32
N ALA A 160 13.73 -19.11 19.73
CA ALA A 160 13.99 -19.68 18.41
C ALA A 160 14.82 -20.96 18.46
N SER A 161 15.07 -21.51 19.66
CA SER A 161 15.85 -22.74 19.83
C SER A 161 15.29 -23.91 19.01
N ASP A 162 13.97 -24.01 18.97
CA ASP A 162 13.19 -25.02 18.24
C ASP A 162 12.71 -24.53 16.85
N ALA A 163 13.33 -23.50 16.27
CA ALA A 163 12.97 -23.00 14.95
C ALA A 163 13.11 -24.10 13.88
N VAL A 164 12.08 -24.25 13.04
CA VAL A 164 12.04 -25.26 12.00
C VAL A 164 12.93 -24.82 10.83
N LEU A 165 13.87 -25.67 10.43
CA LEU A 165 14.80 -25.42 9.33
C LEU A 165 14.24 -25.94 8.01
N ILE A 166 14.08 -25.07 7.03
CA ILE A 166 13.48 -25.45 5.74
C ILE A 166 14.21 -24.87 4.52
N SER A 167 13.96 -25.49 3.40
CA SER A 167 14.05 -24.86 2.08
C SER A 167 12.71 -25.01 1.37
N ALA A 168 11.92 -23.96 1.33
CA ALA A 168 10.65 -23.97 0.62
C ALA A 168 10.84 -24.29 -0.87
N LYS A 169 11.96 -23.86 -1.47
CA LYS A 169 12.32 -24.13 -2.87
C LYS A 169 12.51 -25.62 -3.13
N THR A 170 13.24 -26.32 -2.29
CA THR A 170 13.55 -27.76 -2.47
C THR A 170 12.53 -28.68 -1.80
N GLY A 171 11.74 -28.17 -0.86
CA GLY A 171 10.79 -28.95 -0.05
C GLY A 171 11.42 -29.54 1.23
N LEU A 172 12.70 -29.30 1.49
CA LEU A 172 13.39 -29.77 2.69
C LEU A 172 12.71 -29.19 3.95
N GLY A 173 12.42 -30.03 4.95
CA GLY A 173 11.89 -29.63 6.25
C GLY A 173 10.43 -29.15 6.26
N VAL A 174 9.74 -29.05 5.11
CA VAL A 174 8.36 -28.55 5.04
C VAL A 174 7.37 -29.49 5.76
N ALA A 175 7.62 -30.81 5.79
CA ALA A 175 6.81 -31.75 6.58
C ALA A 175 6.90 -31.46 8.09
N ASP A 176 8.06 -30.99 8.57
CA ASP A 176 8.24 -30.66 9.98
C ASP A 176 7.53 -29.34 10.33
N VAL A 177 7.32 -28.43 9.36
CA VAL A 177 6.45 -27.26 9.54
C VAL A 177 5.01 -27.69 9.76
N LEU A 178 4.48 -28.66 8.97
CA LEU A 178 3.11 -29.18 9.16
C LEU A 178 2.95 -29.82 10.54
N GLU A 179 3.93 -30.57 11.02
CA GLU A 179 3.90 -31.13 12.37
C GLU A 179 4.01 -30.06 13.46
N ALA A 180 4.83 -29.02 13.25
CA ALA A 180 4.93 -27.90 14.17
C ALA A 180 3.61 -27.12 14.28
N ILE A 181 2.89 -26.91 13.17
CA ILE A 181 1.55 -26.31 13.16
C ILE A 181 0.60 -27.12 14.04
N VAL A 182 0.57 -28.43 13.87
CA VAL A 182 -0.35 -29.31 14.62
C VAL A 182 -0.02 -29.35 16.10
N THR A 183 1.27 -29.43 16.46
CA THR A 183 1.72 -29.67 17.83
C THR A 183 1.86 -28.41 18.66
N ARG A 184 2.26 -27.28 18.04
CA ARG A 184 2.57 -26.03 18.76
C ARG A 184 1.44 -25.03 18.74
N LEU A 185 0.67 -24.93 17.63
CA LEU A 185 -0.42 -23.95 17.59
C LEU A 185 -1.65 -24.45 18.37
N PRO A 186 -2.31 -23.56 19.12
CA PRO A 186 -3.51 -23.94 19.86
C PRO A 186 -4.71 -24.11 18.92
N PRO A 187 -5.67 -24.97 19.30
CA PRO A 187 -6.95 -25.05 18.59
C PRO A 187 -7.84 -23.85 18.90
N PRO A 188 -8.76 -23.48 18.00
CA PRO A 188 -9.71 -22.40 18.23
C PRO A 188 -10.67 -22.75 19.39
N LYS A 189 -11.09 -21.70 20.10
CA LYS A 189 -12.10 -21.78 21.15
C LYS A 189 -13.48 -21.49 20.54
N GLY A 190 -14.57 -21.88 21.26
CA GLY A 190 -15.93 -21.53 20.90
C GLY A 190 -16.96 -22.60 21.34
N ASP A 191 -18.23 -22.21 21.36
CA ASP A 191 -19.35 -23.06 21.74
C ASP A 191 -20.32 -23.26 20.55
N ARG A 192 -20.42 -24.49 20.07
CA ARG A 192 -21.30 -24.85 18.95
C ARG A 192 -22.79 -24.70 19.28
N SER A 193 -23.17 -24.76 20.56
CA SER A 193 -24.56 -24.66 21.03
C SER A 193 -25.00 -23.20 21.30
N ALA A 194 -24.05 -22.28 21.34
CA ALA A 194 -24.34 -20.86 21.54
C ALA A 194 -25.02 -20.23 20.31
N THR A 195 -25.53 -19.02 20.47
CA THR A 195 -26.01 -18.20 19.36
C THR A 195 -24.86 -17.86 18.40
N LEU A 196 -25.17 -17.85 17.11
CA LEU A 196 -24.18 -17.48 16.08
C LEU A 196 -23.51 -16.15 16.42
N LYS A 197 -22.19 -16.18 16.48
CA LYS A 197 -21.32 -15.03 16.62
C LYS A 197 -20.13 -15.23 15.67
N ALA A 198 -20.09 -14.48 14.59
CA ALA A 198 -19.03 -14.59 13.59
C ALA A 198 -18.39 -13.22 13.31
N LEU A 199 -17.09 -13.23 13.08
CA LEU A 199 -16.31 -12.06 12.67
C LEU A 199 -16.34 -11.95 11.15
N LEU A 200 -16.72 -10.79 10.61
CA LEU A 200 -16.58 -10.45 9.22
C LEU A 200 -15.12 -10.03 8.96
N VAL A 201 -14.35 -10.91 8.34
CA VAL A 201 -12.91 -10.72 8.12
C VAL A 201 -12.65 -9.88 6.87
N ASP A 202 -13.35 -10.19 5.77
CA ASP A 202 -13.25 -9.47 4.50
C ASP A 202 -14.54 -9.58 3.69
N SER A 203 -14.72 -8.68 2.72
CA SER A 203 -15.83 -8.77 1.77
C SER A 203 -15.39 -8.22 0.40
N TRP A 204 -15.92 -8.83 -0.66
CA TRP A 204 -15.64 -8.40 -2.04
C TRP A 204 -16.80 -8.75 -2.96
N TYR A 205 -16.80 -8.15 -4.12
CA TYR A 205 -17.79 -8.42 -5.16
C TYR A 205 -17.25 -9.45 -6.17
N ASP A 206 -17.99 -10.52 -6.36
CA ASP A 206 -17.77 -11.50 -7.41
C ASP A 206 -18.84 -11.34 -8.50
N ALA A 207 -18.44 -11.35 -9.78
CA ALA A 207 -19.37 -11.11 -10.90
C ALA A 207 -20.48 -12.16 -11.04
N TYR A 208 -20.25 -13.38 -10.52
CA TYR A 208 -21.19 -14.50 -10.62
C TYR A 208 -21.96 -14.76 -9.31
N LEU A 209 -21.32 -14.53 -8.18
CA LEU A 209 -21.84 -14.86 -6.85
C LEU A 209 -22.36 -13.63 -6.08
N GLY A 210 -22.15 -12.43 -6.61
CA GLY A 210 -22.47 -11.18 -5.92
C GLY A 210 -21.48 -10.87 -4.78
N VAL A 211 -21.97 -10.25 -3.72
CA VAL A 211 -21.13 -9.93 -2.56
C VAL A 211 -20.80 -11.22 -1.79
N MET A 212 -19.53 -11.53 -1.71
CA MET A 212 -18.96 -12.60 -0.91
C MET A 212 -18.43 -12.04 0.41
N VAL A 213 -18.71 -12.72 1.50
CA VAL A 213 -18.28 -12.33 2.84
C VAL A 213 -17.43 -13.43 3.44
N LEU A 214 -16.15 -13.15 3.71
CA LEU A 214 -15.26 -14.04 4.44
C LEU A 214 -15.54 -13.92 5.93
N VAL A 215 -15.82 -15.04 6.59
CA VAL A 215 -16.18 -15.08 8.00
C VAL A 215 -15.32 -16.05 8.77
N ARG A 216 -15.04 -15.71 10.03
CA ARG A 216 -14.58 -16.63 11.05
C ARG A 216 -15.69 -16.85 12.07
N ILE A 217 -16.09 -18.09 12.28
CA ILE A 217 -17.09 -18.44 13.29
C ILE A 217 -16.41 -18.47 14.66
N ILE A 218 -16.92 -17.68 15.59
CA ILE A 218 -16.48 -17.68 16.99
C ILE A 218 -17.34 -18.64 17.78
N ASP A 219 -18.68 -18.46 17.76
CA ASP A 219 -19.65 -19.30 18.44
C ASP A 219 -20.82 -19.64 17.51
N GLY A 220 -21.53 -20.68 17.83
CA GLY A 220 -22.71 -21.12 17.08
C GLY A 220 -22.36 -21.85 15.79
N VAL A 221 -23.34 -21.92 14.88
CA VAL A 221 -23.20 -22.56 13.57
C VAL A 221 -23.90 -21.71 12.52
N LEU A 222 -23.24 -21.53 11.38
CA LEU A 222 -23.79 -20.85 10.21
C LEU A 222 -24.12 -21.86 9.12
N LYS A 223 -25.37 -21.80 8.59
CA LYS A 223 -25.87 -22.71 7.56
C LYS A 223 -26.58 -21.97 6.44
N LYS A 224 -26.71 -22.62 5.30
CA LYS A 224 -27.60 -22.15 4.24
C LYS A 224 -29.03 -22.03 4.76
N GLY A 225 -29.71 -20.92 4.40
CA GLY A 225 -31.09 -20.62 4.83
C GLY A 225 -31.20 -19.93 6.19
N ASP A 226 -30.08 -19.77 6.92
CA ASP A 226 -30.08 -18.98 8.14
C ASP A 226 -30.31 -17.51 7.82
N ARG A 227 -31.07 -16.83 8.69
CA ARG A 227 -31.22 -15.38 8.60
C ARG A 227 -30.25 -14.71 9.54
N VAL A 228 -29.33 -14.00 8.97
CA VAL A 228 -28.22 -13.34 9.69
C VAL A 228 -28.41 -11.82 9.70
N ARG A 229 -27.87 -11.18 10.74
CA ARG A 229 -27.84 -9.72 10.90
C ARG A 229 -26.39 -9.27 11.03
N MET A 230 -26.03 -8.23 10.28
CA MET A 230 -24.81 -7.43 10.47
C MET A 230 -25.06 -6.45 11.61
N MET A 231 -24.36 -6.57 12.71
CA MET A 231 -24.67 -5.79 13.92
C MET A 231 -24.34 -4.29 13.76
N GLY A 232 -23.26 -3.97 13.05
CA GLY A 232 -22.80 -2.59 12.87
C GLY A 232 -23.66 -1.78 11.90
N THR A 233 -24.20 -2.42 10.84
CA THR A 233 -25.07 -1.75 9.85
C THR A 233 -26.55 -1.99 10.12
N GLY A 234 -26.89 -3.01 10.91
CA GLY A 234 -28.26 -3.47 11.17
C GLY A 234 -28.91 -4.20 10.01
N ALA A 235 -28.20 -4.39 8.88
CA ALA A 235 -28.71 -5.07 7.70
C ALA A 235 -28.89 -6.58 7.96
N ALA A 236 -30.01 -7.14 7.50
CA ALA A 236 -30.34 -8.56 7.69
C ALA A 236 -30.59 -9.25 6.37
N TYR A 237 -30.00 -10.44 6.21
CA TYR A 237 -30.01 -11.20 4.97
C TYR A 237 -30.23 -12.68 5.23
N GLU A 238 -30.77 -13.38 4.23
CA GLU A 238 -30.86 -14.84 4.22
C GLU A 238 -29.63 -15.42 3.52
N VAL A 239 -28.96 -16.37 4.17
CA VAL A 239 -27.75 -17.03 3.67
C VAL A 239 -28.10 -17.96 2.53
N GLU A 240 -27.63 -17.66 1.32
CA GLU A 240 -27.86 -18.47 0.13
C GLU A 240 -26.87 -19.63 0.02
N ARG A 241 -25.60 -19.35 0.33
CA ARG A 241 -24.52 -20.34 0.26
C ARG A 241 -23.56 -20.15 1.40
N VAL A 242 -22.98 -21.26 1.84
CA VAL A 242 -21.86 -21.34 2.77
C VAL A 242 -20.78 -22.21 2.15
N GLY A 243 -19.52 -21.84 2.29
CA GLY A 243 -18.43 -22.61 1.68
C GLY A 243 -17.06 -22.26 2.23
N VAL A 244 -16.07 -22.92 1.67
CA VAL A 244 -14.65 -22.80 2.03
C VAL A 244 -13.78 -22.73 0.77
N PHE A 245 -12.55 -22.28 0.91
CA PHE A 245 -11.56 -22.23 -0.17
C PHE A 245 -10.60 -23.41 -0.03
N THR A 246 -10.62 -24.37 -0.99
CA THR A 246 -9.80 -25.58 -0.97
C THR A 246 -8.95 -25.83 -2.22
N PRO A 247 -8.08 -25.01 -2.69
CA PRO A 247 -8.04 -23.59 -3.03
C PRO A 247 -9.22 -23.11 -3.89
N LYS A 248 -10.00 -24.04 -4.48
CA LYS A 248 -11.23 -23.70 -5.24
C LYS A 248 -12.39 -23.51 -4.27
N LEU A 249 -13.33 -22.66 -4.65
CA LEU A 249 -14.59 -22.49 -3.92
C LEU A 249 -15.32 -23.83 -3.78
N THR A 250 -15.53 -24.27 -2.55
CA THR A 250 -16.22 -25.52 -2.25
C THR A 250 -17.37 -25.25 -1.29
N ALA A 251 -18.60 -25.59 -1.70
CA ALA A 251 -19.77 -25.46 -0.85
C ALA A 251 -19.70 -26.48 0.31
N VAL A 252 -20.14 -26.05 1.50
CA VAL A 252 -20.29 -26.91 2.69
C VAL A 252 -21.66 -26.71 3.28
N ASP A 253 -22.15 -27.71 4.06
CA ASP A 253 -23.48 -27.64 4.67
C ASP A 253 -23.55 -26.65 5.82
N ALA A 254 -22.45 -26.46 6.55
CA ALA A 254 -22.37 -25.59 7.70
C ALA A 254 -20.92 -25.22 8.04
N LEU A 255 -20.74 -24.06 8.71
CA LEU A 255 -19.51 -23.66 9.38
C LEU A 255 -19.75 -23.59 10.88
N GLY A 256 -18.90 -24.23 11.67
CA GLY A 256 -18.94 -24.25 13.13
C GLY A 256 -17.84 -23.40 13.77
N PRO A 257 -17.78 -23.34 15.12
CA PRO A 257 -16.79 -22.54 15.84
C PRO A 257 -15.37 -22.87 15.44
N GLY A 258 -14.55 -21.84 15.20
CA GLY A 258 -13.18 -21.94 14.75
C GLY A 258 -13.00 -22.12 13.25
N GLU A 259 -14.06 -22.35 12.49
CA GLU A 259 -13.97 -22.52 11.04
C GLU A 259 -13.93 -21.15 10.33
N ILE A 260 -13.09 -21.07 9.29
CA ILE A 260 -13.01 -19.94 8.36
C ILE A 260 -13.65 -20.38 7.05
N GLY A 261 -14.53 -19.55 6.51
CA GLY A 261 -15.20 -19.80 5.25
C GLY A 261 -15.91 -18.56 4.73
N PHE A 262 -16.71 -18.72 3.69
CA PHE A 262 -17.47 -17.62 3.11
C PHE A 262 -18.97 -17.88 3.17
N LEU A 263 -19.73 -16.79 3.13
CA LEU A 263 -21.16 -16.81 2.86
C LEU A 263 -21.50 -15.88 1.68
N THR A 264 -22.61 -16.20 1.00
CA THR A 264 -23.30 -15.27 0.09
C THR A 264 -24.77 -15.14 0.53
N ALA A 265 -25.35 -13.97 0.41
CA ALA A 265 -26.65 -13.68 0.98
C ALA A 265 -27.45 -12.61 0.22
N ALA A 266 -27.42 -12.59 -1.11
CA ALA A 266 -28.12 -11.60 -1.95
C ALA A 266 -27.89 -10.14 -1.50
N ILE A 267 -26.71 -9.84 -0.98
CA ILE A 267 -26.32 -8.52 -0.50
C ILE A 267 -26.16 -7.63 -1.72
N LYS A 268 -26.87 -6.50 -1.74
CA LYS A 268 -26.88 -5.57 -2.88
C LYS A 268 -25.74 -4.57 -2.84
N GLU A 269 -25.35 -4.14 -1.64
CA GLU A 269 -24.34 -3.13 -1.42
C GLU A 269 -23.24 -3.66 -0.51
N VAL A 270 -21.98 -3.57 -0.96
CA VAL A 270 -20.83 -3.95 -0.12
C VAL A 270 -20.75 -3.08 1.14
N ALA A 271 -21.29 -1.86 1.10
CA ALA A 271 -21.36 -0.99 2.27
C ALA A 271 -22.12 -1.60 3.46
N ASP A 272 -23.04 -2.55 3.20
CA ASP A 272 -23.74 -3.30 4.25
C ASP A 272 -22.86 -4.34 4.95
N THR A 273 -21.71 -4.70 4.34
CA THR A 273 -20.74 -5.67 4.87
C THR A 273 -19.50 -4.97 5.38
N ARG A 274 -19.66 -4.22 6.46
CA ARG A 274 -18.52 -3.50 7.05
C ARG A 274 -17.50 -4.49 7.61
N ILE A 275 -16.27 -4.39 7.15
CA ILE A 275 -15.15 -5.23 7.61
C ILE A 275 -14.94 -5.02 9.11
N GLY A 276 -14.79 -6.12 9.86
CA GLY A 276 -14.71 -6.12 11.32
C GLY A 276 -16.07 -6.17 12.03
N ASP A 277 -17.18 -6.18 11.28
CA ASP A 277 -18.51 -6.28 11.88
C ASP A 277 -18.76 -7.68 12.47
N THR A 278 -19.74 -7.75 13.35
CA THR A 278 -20.21 -9.00 13.95
C THR A 278 -21.47 -9.48 13.23
N ILE A 279 -21.41 -10.72 12.76
CA ILE A 279 -22.57 -11.40 12.16
C ILE A 279 -23.21 -12.29 13.20
N THR A 280 -24.53 -12.17 13.36
CA THR A 280 -25.30 -12.94 14.35
C THR A 280 -26.61 -13.45 13.76
N ASP A 281 -27.30 -14.33 14.50
CA ASP A 281 -28.68 -14.77 14.15
C ASP A 281 -29.65 -13.59 14.26
N ASP A 282 -30.43 -13.31 13.21
CA ASP A 282 -31.38 -12.18 13.18
C ASP A 282 -32.52 -12.32 14.18
N ARG A 283 -32.95 -13.55 14.50
CA ARG A 283 -34.04 -13.84 15.42
C ARG A 283 -33.62 -13.80 16.88
N LYS A 284 -32.36 -14.16 17.13
CA LYS A 284 -31.80 -14.21 18.49
C LYS A 284 -30.37 -13.61 18.45
N PRO A 285 -30.24 -12.29 18.26
CA PRO A 285 -28.95 -11.66 18.15
C PRO A 285 -28.15 -11.72 19.46
N VAL A 286 -26.83 -11.78 19.36
CA VAL A 286 -25.95 -11.59 20.52
C VAL A 286 -26.01 -10.13 20.98
N THR A 287 -25.74 -9.91 22.26
CA THR A 287 -25.77 -8.57 22.86
C THR A 287 -24.48 -7.78 22.67
N GLU A 288 -23.36 -8.48 22.55
CA GLU A 288 -22.04 -7.88 22.47
C GLU A 288 -21.42 -8.12 21.10
N MET A 289 -21.01 -7.04 20.45
CA MET A 289 -20.21 -7.09 19.22
C MET A 289 -18.78 -7.53 19.53
N LEU A 290 -18.14 -8.16 18.55
CA LEU A 290 -16.69 -8.35 18.56
C LEU A 290 -15.97 -7.00 18.46
N PRO A 291 -14.72 -6.89 18.95
CA PRO A 291 -13.99 -5.61 18.94
C PRO A 291 -13.88 -4.96 17.55
N GLY A 292 -14.00 -5.78 16.49
CA GLY A 292 -13.86 -5.29 15.12
C GLY A 292 -12.43 -4.90 14.78
N PHE A 293 -12.30 -4.13 13.69
CA PHE A 293 -11.01 -3.61 13.24
C PHE A 293 -11.01 -2.09 13.26
N ARG A 294 -9.84 -1.50 13.49
CA ARG A 294 -9.67 -0.07 13.27
C ARG A 294 -9.85 0.22 11.78
N PRO A 295 -10.55 1.30 11.39
CA PRO A 295 -10.68 1.65 9.99
C PRO A 295 -9.30 1.93 9.38
N ALA A 296 -9.14 1.55 8.13
CA ALA A 296 -7.97 1.95 7.35
C ALA A 296 -8.00 3.47 7.14
N ILE A 297 -6.92 4.14 7.51
CA ILE A 297 -6.81 5.60 7.36
C ILE A 297 -5.82 5.85 6.21
N PRO A 298 -6.26 6.46 5.10
CA PRO A 298 -5.37 6.87 4.04
C PRO A 298 -4.33 7.88 4.54
N VAL A 299 -3.08 7.73 4.12
CA VAL A 299 -1.97 8.59 4.50
C VAL A 299 -1.35 9.33 3.32
N VAL A 300 -1.55 8.83 2.11
CA VAL A 300 -1.09 9.41 0.85
C VAL A 300 -2.28 9.79 -0.01
N PHE A 301 -2.27 11.00 -0.53
CA PHE A 301 -3.36 11.54 -1.35
C PHE A 301 -2.82 12.03 -2.69
N CYS A 302 -3.51 11.71 -3.78
CA CYS A 302 -3.26 12.34 -5.07
C CYS A 302 -4.55 12.49 -5.88
N GLY A 303 -4.54 13.39 -6.85
CA GLY A 303 -5.59 13.48 -7.87
C GLY A 303 -5.31 12.47 -8.99
N LEU A 304 -6.34 11.73 -9.40
CA LEU A 304 -6.31 10.88 -10.60
C LEU A 304 -7.26 11.46 -11.63
N PHE A 305 -6.72 11.82 -12.79
CA PHE A 305 -7.45 12.45 -13.90
C PHE A 305 -7.34 11.58 -15.15
N PRO A 306 -8.44 11.39 -15.92
CA PRO A 306 -8.34 10.70 -17.20
C PRO A 306 -7.59 11.57 -18.21
N MET A 307 -6.82 10.94 -19.10
CA MET A 307 -6.14 11.64 -20.19
C MET A 307 -7.14 12.28 -21.16
N ASP A 308 -8.21 11.57 -21.48
CA ASP A 308 -9.33 12.10 -22.27
C ASP A 308 -10.49 12.44 -21.32
N ALA A 309 -10.98 13.68 -21.39
CA ALA A 309 -12.10 14.12 -20.58
C ALA A 309 -13.39 13.30 -20.82
N ALA A 310 -13.51 12.63 -21.95
CA ALA A 310 -14.62 11.73 -22.28
C ALA A 310 -14.64 10.47 -21.38
N ASP A 311 -13.49 10.04 -20.85
CA ASP A 311 -13.34 8.84 -20.04
C ASP A 311 -13.73 9.06 -18.56
N PHE A 312 -14.17 10.26 -18.17
CA PHE A 312 -14.46 10.57 -16.75
C PHE A 312 -15.55 9.69 -16.15
N ASP A 313 -16.64 9.42 -16.88
CA ASP A 313 -17.71 8.56 -16.39
C ASP A 313 -17.28 7.09 -16.31
N GLU A 314 -16.41 6.64 -17.22
CA GLU A 314 -15.82 5.32 -17.19
C GLU A 314 -14.85 5.18 -16.00
N LEU A 315 -14.03 6.20 -15.73
CA LEU A 315 -13.18 6.27 -14.56
C LEU A 315 -14.01 6.20 -13.26
N ARG A 316 -15.13 6.94 -13.18
CA ARG A 316 -16.04 6.88 -12.03
C ARG A 316 -16.55 5.47 -11.78
N ALA A 317 -16.99 4.79 -12.84
CA ALA A 317 -17.48 3.42 -12.75
C ALA A 317 -16.38 2.43 -12.33
N ALA A 318 -15.15 2.58 -12.86
CA ALA A 318 -14.00 1.78 -12.52
C ALA A 318 -13.58 1.97 -11.04
N MET A 319 -13.51 3.21 -10.57
CA MET A 319 -13.25 3.55 -9.16
C MET A 319 -14.27 2.89 -8.22
N GLY A 320 -15.56 2.96 -8.58
CA GLY A 320 -16.63 2.30 -7.83
C GLY A 320 -16.42 0.79 -7.73
N LYS A 321 -16.07 0.13 -8.85
CA LYS A 321 -15.79 -1.32 -8.88
C LYS A 321 -14.55 -1.69 -8.07
N LEU A 322 -13.48 -0.91 -8.16
CA LEU A 322 -12.27 -1.16 -7.36
C LEU A 322 -12.54 -1.04 -5.87
N ARG A 323 -13.30 -0.03 -5.44
CA ARG A 323 -13.68 0.17 -4.04
C ARG A 323 -14.49 -0.98 -3.46
N LEU A 324 -15.27 -1.71 -4.29
CA LEU A 324 -15.97 -2.92 -3.85
C LEU A 324 -15.00 -4.03 -3.41
N ASN A 325 -13.80 -4.04 -3.98
CA ASN A 325 -12.79 -5.08 -3.74
C ASN A 325 -11.62 -4.60 -2.87
N ASP A 326 -11.54 -3.29 -2.63
CA ASP A 326 -10.54 -2.66 -1.79
C ASP A 326 -11.16 -1.53 -0.96
N ALA A 327 -11.58 -1.86 0.25
CA ALA A 327 -12.24 -0.90 1.15
C ALA A 327 -11.28 0.12 1.79
N SER A 328 -9.96 -0.06 1.64
CA SER A 328 -8.94 0.84 2.18
C SER A 328 -8.69 2.08 1.32
N PHE A 329 -9.21 2.08 0.11
CA PHE A 329 -9.09 3.13 -0.88
C PHE A 329 -10.31 4.06 -0.82
N SER A 330 -10.06 5.36 -0.75
CA SER A 330 -11.09 6.40 -0.76
C SER A 330 -10.96 7.32 -1.96
N PHE A 331 -12.07 7.84 -2.45
CA PHE A 331 -12.05 8.82 -3.53
C PHE A 331 -13.26 9.76 -3.49
N GLU A 332 -13.08 10.97 -3.95
CA GLU A 332 -14.07 12.03 -4.12
C GLU A 332 -13.80 12.81 -5.41
N VAL A 333 -14.84 13.41 -5.96
CA VAL A 333 -14.73 14.16 -7.21
C VAL A 333 -13.85 15.39 -6.99
N GLU A 334 -12.89 15.60 -7.87
CA GLU A 334 -12.02 16.77 -7.90
C GLU A 334 -12.05 17.41 -9.29
N SER A 335 -11.84 18.73 -9.34
CA SER A 335 -11.71 19.45 -10.59
C SER A 335 -10.41 20.24 -10.61
N SER A 336 -9.71 20.21 -11.73
CA SER A 336 -8.48 20.98 -11.97
C SER A 336 -8.69 21.88 -13.17
N ALA A 337 -8.25 23.14 -13.07
CA ALA A 337 -8.30 24.06 -14.19
C ALA A 337 -7.46 23.59 -15.41
N ALA A 338 -6.39 22.83 -15.13
CA ALA A 338 -5.47 22.31 -16.15
C ALA A 338 -5.91 20.93 -16.69
N LEU A 339 -6.45 20.04 -15.83
CA LEU A 339 -6.70 18.63 -16.14
C LEU A 339 -8.20 18.28 -16.28
N GLY A 340 -9.11 19.20 -15.97
CA GLY A 340 -10.55 18.96 -16.01
C GLY A 340 -11.08 18.23 -14.78
N PHE A 341 -12.04 17.33 -14.97
CA PHE A 341 -12.63 16.53 -13.91
C PHE A 341 -11.85 15.25 -13.67
N GLY A 342 -11.68 14.90 -12.39
CA GLY A 342 -11.01 13.70 -11.92
C GLY A 342 -11.46 13.34 -10.51
N PHE A 343 -10.62 12.60 -9.79
CA PHE A 343 -10.88 12.17 -8.43
C PHE A 343 -9.69 12.45 -7.53
N ARG A 344 -9.94 13.03 -6.37
CA ARG A 344 -9.02 13.04 -5.24
C ARG A 344 -9.10 11.69 -4.55
N CYS A 345 -7.97 10.98 -4.50
CA CYS A 345 -7.89 9.63 -3.97
C CYS A 345 -6.98 9.57 -2.75
N GLY A 346 -7.38 8.77 -1.77
CA GLY A 346 -6.59 8.46 -0.57
C GLY A 346 -6.14 7.01 -0.57
N PHE A 347 -4.87 6.77 -0.25
CA PHE A 347 -4.17 5.49 -0.29
C PHE A 347 -3.44 5.21 1.02
N LEU A 348 -3.21 3.94 1.32
CA LEU A 348 -2.47 3.51 2.51
C LEU A 348 -0.97 3.85 2.43
N GLY A 349 -0.43 3.95 1.21
CA GLY A 349 0.96 4.28 0.96
C GLY A 349 1.23 4.40 -0.54
N LEU A 350 2.50 4.57 -0.92
CA LEU A 350 2.89 4.73 -2.33
C LEU A 350 2.71 3.46 -3.15
N LEU A 351 3.08 2.31 -2.61
CA LEU A 351 2.89 1.05 -3.31
C LEU A 351 1.41 0.79 -3.56
N HIS A 352 0.54 1.10 -2.60
CA HIS A 352 -0.90 1.01 -2.79
C HIS A 352 -1.39 1.94 -3.91
N LEU A 353 -0.91 3.20 -3.96
CA LEU A 353 -1.19 4.13 -5.06
C LEU A 353 -0.80 3.55 -6.43
N GLU A 354 0.44 3.05 -6.55
CA GLU A 354 0.93 2.46 -7.81
C GLU A 354 0.09 1.27 -8.26
N ILE A 355 -0.28 0.40 -7.33
CA ILE A 355 -1.11 -0.77 -7.61
C ILE A 355 -2.49 -0.36 -8.11
N ILE A 356 -3.15 0.59 -7.46
CA ILE A 356 -4.47 1.08 -7.90
C ILE A 356 -4.39 1.71 -9.28
N GLN A 357 -3.36 2.51 -9.57
CA GLN A 357 -3.15 3.07 -10.91
C GLN A 357 -2.96 1.99 -11.97
N GLU A 358 -2.11 1.01 -11.69
CA GLU A 358 -1.83 -0.08 -12.61
C GLU A 358 -3.06 -0.96 -12.85
N ARG A 359 -3.87 -1.20 -11.81
CA ARG A 359 -5.14 -1.90 -11.93
C ARG A 359 -6.15 -1.13 -12.79
N LEU A 360 -6.28 0.18 -12.59
CA LEU A 360 -7.14 1.03 -13.44
C LEU A 360 -6.72 0.99 -14.90
N GLN A 361 -5.42 0.99 -15.16
CA GLN A 361 -4.89 0.89 -16.51
C GLN A 361 -5.11 -0.49 -17.14
N ARG A 362 -4.82 -1.59 -16.41
CA ARG A 362 -4.87 -2.95 -16.96
C ARG A 362 -6.26 -3.55 -16.98
N GLU A 363 -7.04 -3.39 -15.90
CA GLU A 363 -8.36 -4.01 -15.78
C GLU A 363 -9.46 -3.22 -16.50
N PHE A 364 -9.29 -1.88 -16.59
CA PHE A 364 -10.30 -0.98 -17.18
C PHE A 364 -9.81 -0.22 -18.41
N ASN A 365 -8.56 -0.43 -18.86
CA ASN A 365 -7.95 0.24 -20.01
C ASN A 365 -7.98 1.78 -19.94
N LEU A 366 -7.84 2.33 -18.73
CA LEU A 366 -7.88 3.77 -18.48
C LEU A 366 -6.47 4.34 -18.43
N ASN A 367 -6.18 5.36 -19.23
CA ASN A 367 -4.95 6.12 -19.16
C ASN A 367 -5.14 7.32 -18.23
N LEU A 368 -4.34 7.39 -17.17
CA LEU A 368 -4.53 8.35 -16.09
C LEU A 368 -3.31 9.25 -15.88
N ILE A 369 -3.59 10.49 -15.51
CA ILE A 369 -2.63 11.44 -14.98
C ILE A 369 -2.78 11.47 -13.47
N ALA A 370 -1.70 11.18 -12.73
CA ALA A 370 -1.66 11.38 -11.30
C ALA A 370 -1.02 12.74 -10.98
N THR A 371 -1.58 13.44 -10.00
CA THR A 371 -0.93 14.63 -9.43
C THR A 371 0.17 14.23 -8.44
N ALA A 372 0.92 15.22 -7.94
CA ALA A 372 1.90 14.99 -6.88
C ALA A 372 1.25 14.29 -5.68
N PRO A 373 1.84 13.19 -5.16
CA PRO A 373 1.40 12.65 -3.90
C PRO A 373 1.54 13.72 -2.80
N SER A 374 0.56 13.79 -1.91
CA SER A 374 0.57 14.73 -0.78
C SER A 374 0.06 14.03 0.48
N VAL A 375 0.34 14.64 1.62
CA VAL A 375 -0.20 14.24 2.92
C VAL A 375 -1.29 15.21 3.35
N ILE A 376 -2.06 14.87 4.39
CA ILE A 376 -2.99 15.80 5.00
C ILE A 376 -2.19 16.73 5.93
N TYR A 377 -2.44 18.03 5.83
CA TYR A 377 -1.89 19.03 6.73
C TYR A 377 -2.99 19.57 7.64
N GLN A 378 -2.66 19.84 8.88
CA GLN A 378 -3.56 20.55 9.81
C GLN A 378 -3.13 22.00 9.88
N MET A 379 -4.11 22.90 9.81
CA MET A 379 -3.87 24.34 9.88
C MET A 379 -4.76 24.98 10.94
N SER A 380 -4.14 25.79 11.80
CA SER A 380 -4.85 26.68 12.71
C SER A 380 -4.94 28.04 12.04
N LEU A 381 -6.14 28.59 11.93
CA LEU A 381 -6.38 29.92 11.37
C LEU A 381 -6.39 30.99 12.47
N THR A 382 -6.12 32.23 12.09
CA THR A 382 -6.10 33.39 13.00
C THR A 382 -7.42 33.69 13.69
N ASP A 383 -8.53 33.13 13.21
CA ASP A 383 -9.86 33.20 13.84
C ASP A 383 -10.10 32.03 14.83
N GLY A 384 -9.12 31.19 15.07
CA GLY A 384 -9.19 30.01 15.93
C GLY A 384 -9.82 28.77 15.29
N THR A 385 -10.12 28.79 13.99
CA THR A 385 -10.66 27.64 13.26
C THR A 385 -9.53 26.65 12.94
N GLU A 386 -9.76 25.37 13.19
CA GLU A 386 -8.89 24.28 12.76
C GLU A 386 -9.43 23.69 11.46
N ILE A 387 -8.56 23.55 10.46
CA ILE A 387 -8.91 22.94 9.16
C ILE A 387 -7.88 21.87 8.76
N GLU A 388 -8.35 20.90 8.01
CA GLU A 388 -7.50 19.93 7.34
C GLU A 388 -7.33 20.31 5.88
N LEU A 389 -6.08 20.44 5.43
CA LEU A 389 -5.75 20.72 4.04
C LEU A 389 -5.37 19.44 3.34
N HIS A 390 -6.22 19.01 2.44
CA HIS A 390 -6.01 17.81 1.62
C HIS A 390 -5.29 18.15 0.29
N ASN A 391 -5.62 19.31 -0.31
CA ASN A 391 -5.05 19.75 -1.57
C ASN A 391 -4.28 21.06 -1.38
N PRO A 392 -2.99 21.15 -1.76
CA PRO A 392 -2.21 22.39 -1.68
C PRO A 392 -2.84 23.58 -2.43
N VAL A 393 -3.68 23.31 -3.44
CA VAL A 393 -4.36 24.38 -4.20
C VAL A 393 -5.33 25.15 -3.32
N ASP A 394 -6.02 24.46 -2.40
CA ASP A 394 -7.05 25.02 -1.51
C ASP A 394 -6.47 25.73 -0.28
N MET A 395 -5.15 25.89 -0.21
CA MET A 395 -4.48 26.58 0.89
C MET A 395 -5.05 28.00 1.05
N PRO A 396 -5.56 28.36 2.25
CA PRO A 396 -6.02 29.71 2.54
C PRO A 396 -4.93 30.76 2.36
N ASP A 397 -5.34 32.04 2.31
CA ASP A 397 -4.39 33.14 2.27
C ASP A 397 -3.45 33.07 3.48
N VAL A 398 -2.14 33.20 3.24
CA VAL A 398 -1.10 33.04 4.27
C VAL A 398 -1.32 33.97 5.47
N VAL A 399 -1.94 35.15 5.27
CA VAL A 399 -2.27 36.10 6.35
C VAL A 399 -3.31 35.55 7.34
N LYS A 400 -4.12 34.59 6.91
CA LYS A 400 -5.15 33.95 7.75
C LYS A 400 -4.66 32.72 8.48
N ILE A 401 -3.43 32.26 8.23
CA ILE A 401 -2.87 31.04 8.81
C ILE A 401 -1.99 31.45 9.99
N GLU A 402 -2.28 30.90 11.16
CA GLU A 402 -1.47 31.05 12.36
C GLU A 402 -0.37 29.98 12.42
N GLU A 403 -0.74 28.72 12.20
CA GLU A 403 0.19 27.60 12.25
C GLU A 403 -0.16 26.53 11.21
N ILE A 404 0.86 25.89 10.65
CA ILE A 404 0.72 24.70 9.78
C ILE A 404 1.42 23.53 10.45
N ARG A 405 0.72 22.40 10.58
CA ARG A 405 1.24 21.16 11.13
C ARG A 405 1.28 20.07 10.06
N GLU A 406 2.38 19.33 9.99
CA GLU A 406 2.57 18.20 9.10
C GLU A 406 2.63 16.89 9.88
N PRO A 407 2.19 15.75 9.28
CA PRO A 407 2.28 14.44 9.93
C PRO A 407 3.73 13.97 9.99
N TRP A 408 4.10 13.39 11.12
CA TRP A 408 5.41 12.78 11.37
C TRP A 408 5.26 11.28 11.52
N ILE A 409 6.33 10.57 11.19
CA ILE A 409 6.46 9.12 11.36
C ILE A 409 7.67 8.79 12.23
N GLU A 410 7.57 7.70 12.95
CA GLU A 410 8.73 7.00 13.49
C GLU A 410 9.13 5.92 12.49
N ALA A 411 10.30 6.08 11.90
CA ALA A 411 10.86 5.17 10.91
C ALA A 411 11.88 4.24 11.56
N THR A 412 11.78 2.94 11.31
CA THR A 412 12.75 1.93 11.69
C THR A 412 13.48 1.43 10.46
N ILE A 413 14.79 1.61 10.41
CA ILE A 413 15.65 1.22 9.29
C ILE A 413 16.67 0.22 9.79
N LEU A 414 16.73 -0.98 9.17
CA LEU A 414 17.80 -1.94 9.37
C LEU A 414 18.72 -1.92 8.16
N THR A 415 20.02 -1.78 8.39
CA THR A 415 21.03 -1.72 7.32
C THR A 415 22.33 -2.36 7.75
N PRO A 416 23.12 -2.97 6.85
CA PRO A 416 24.51 -3.32 7.15
C PRO A 416 25.31 -2.08 7.56
N ASP A 417 26.26 -2.26 8.47
CA ASP A 417 27.07 -1.16 9.03
C ASP A 417 27.80 -0.35 7.96
N GLU A 418 28.23 -0.97 6.88
CA GLU A 418 28.91 -0.31 5.75
C GLU A 418 28.06 0.79 5.09
N TYR A 419 26.73 0.70 5.12
CA TYR A 419 25.79 1.69 4.54
C TYR A 419 25.22 2.66 5.59
N LEU A 420 25.50 2.45 6.88
CA LEU A 420 24.91 3.22 7.97
C LEU A 420 25.13 4.74 7.79
N GLY A 421 26.35 5.15 7.44
CA GLY A 421 26.66 6.57 7.23
C GLY A 421 25.85 7.22 6.09
N ALA A 422 25.63 6.48 4.99
CA ALA A 422 24.82 6.95 3.88
C ALA A 422 23.32 7.04 4.23
N VAL A 423 22.81 6.08 5.01
CA VAL A 423 21.43 6.07 5.51
C VAL A 423 21.19 7.21 6.48
N ILE A 424 22.10 7.44 7.44
CA ILE A 424 22.02 8.57 8.37
C ILE A 424 21.97 9.90 7.62
N LYS A 425 22.85 10.07 6.63
CA LYS A 425 22.87 11.28 5.80
C LYS A 425 21.55 11.46 5.04
N LEU A 426 21.00 10.40 4.45
CA LEU A 426 19.71 10.45 3.77
C LEU A 426 18.60 10.92 4.72
N CYS A 427 18.52 10.36 5.94
CA CYS A 427 17.51 10.76 6.93
C CYS A 427 17.69 12.23 7.35
N GLN A 428 18.93 12.69 7.58
CA GLN A 428 19.21 14.09 7.92
C GLN A 428 18.84 15.03 6.77
N ASP A 429 19.15 14.64 5.54
CA ASP A 429 18.75 15.39 4.34
C ASP A 429 17.23 15.49 4.21
N ARG A 430 16.46 14.60 4.82
CA ARG A 430 14.99 14.60 4.87
C ARG A 430 14.42 15.20 6.18
N ARG A 431 15.15 16.07 6.84
CA ARG A 431 14.77 16.74 8.10
C ARG A 431 14.52 15.77 9.26
N GLY A 432 15.10 14.57 9.17
CA GLY A 432 14.94 13.55 10.18
C GLY A 432 15.73 13.84 11.47
N THR A 433 15.16 13.42 12.59
CA THR A 433 15.78 13.44 13.90
C THR A 433 16.04 12.02 14.37
N GLN A 434 17.30 11.66 14.61
CA GLN A 434 17.66 10.33 15.13
C GLN A 434 17.18 10.17 16.55
N LYS A 435 16.46 9.09 16.82
CA LYS A 435 16.00 8.71 18.16
C LYS A 435 16.92 7.67 18.79
N GLU A 436 17.20 6.62 18.06
CA GLU A 436 17.91 5.45 18.58
C GLU A 436 18.81 4.86 17.50
N LEU A 437 19.96 4.34 17.92
CA LEU A 437 20.84 3.50 17.12
C LEU A 437 21.25 2.31 17.95
N THR A 438 20.85 1.13 17.52
CA THR A 438 21.21 -0.15 18.15
C THR A 438 21.79 -1.10 17.11
N TYR A 439 22.59 -2.06 17.55
CA TYR A 439 23.14 -3.06 16.66
C TYR A 439 22.45 -4.40 16.89
N VAL A 440 22.03 -4.99 15.81
CA VAL A 440 21.34 -6.27 15.75
C VAL A 440 22.25 -7.24 15.00
N GLY A 441 23.11 -7.93 15.73
CA GLY A 441 24.18 -8.73 15.12
C GLY A 441 25.14 -7.85 14.31
N ALA A 442 25.24 -8.10 13.00
CA ALA A 442 26.09 -7.35 12.08
C ALA A 442 25.35 -6.18 11.38
N ARG A 443 24.11 -5.91 11.77
CA ARG A 443 23.29 -4.84 11.19
C ARG A 443 23.04 -3.74 12.20
N ALA A 444 22.99 -2.51 11.72
CA ALA A 444 22.55 -1.36 12.49
C ALA A 444 21.04 -1.19 12.34
N MET A 445 20.34 -1.07 13.44
CA MET A 445 18.94 -0.65 13.51
C MET A 445 18.90 0.81 13.94
N VAL A 446 18.34 1.66 13.09
CA VAL A 446 18.24 3.09 13.35
C VAL A 446 16.78 3.51 13.39
N LYS A 447 16.37 4.20 14.45
CA LYS A 447 15.05 4.83 14.53
C LYS A 447 15.17 6.32 14.31
N TYR A 448 14.34 6.83 13.44
CA TYR A 448 14.27 8.24 13.07
C TYR A 448 12.83 8.76 13.16
N ASP A 449 12.66 9.96 13.68
CA ASP A 449 11.47 10.74 13.41
C ASP A 449 11.67 11.45 12.06
N LEU A 450 10.73 11.28 11.13
CA LEU A 450 10.75 11.88 9.80
C LEU A 450 9.40 12.53 9.49
N PRO A 451 9.37 13.68 8.80
CA PRO A 451 8.13 14.20 8.24
C PRO A 451 7.65 13.27 7.12
N LEU A 452 6.39 12.83 7.17
CA LEU A 452 5.84 11.89 6.19
C LEU A 452 5.94 12.45 4.76
N ASN A 453 5.74 13.75 4.58
CA ASN A 453 5.84 14.40 3.27
C ASN A 453 7.23 14.27 2.62
N GLU A 454 8.30 14.17 3.40
CA GLU A 454 9.66 13.97 2.89
C GLU A 454 9.95 12.51 2.52
N VAL A 455 9.10 11.59 2.97
CA VAL A 455 9.23 10.14 2.71
C VAL A 455 8.43 9.73 1.48
N VAL A 456 7.25 10.32 1.30
CA VAL A 456 6.26 9.95 0.27
C VAL A 456 6.78 10.09 -1.17
N PHE A 457 7.78 10.89 -1.46
CA PHE A 457 8.21 11.13 -2.85
C PHE A 457 9.20 10.08 -3.39
N ASP A 458 10.37 9.96 -2.76
CA ASP A 458 11.48 9.18 -3.33
C ASP A 458 12.38 8.55 -2.26
N PHE A 459 12.03 8.67 -0.98
CA PHE A 459 12.87 8.21 0.12
C PHE A 459 13.19 6.72 0.03
N TYR A 460 12.21 5.89 -0.29
CA TYR A 460 12.39 4.44 -0.36
C TYR A 460 13.33 4.02 -1.51
N ASP A 461 13.19 4.64 -2.67
CA ASP A 461 14.06 4.37 -3.82
C ASP A 461 15.50 4.82 -3.54
N ARG A 462 15.66 5.98 -2.89
CA ARG A 462 16.97 6.45 -2.46
C ARG A 462 17.58 5.56 -1.38
N LEU A 463 16.78 5.12 -0.42
CA LEU A 463 17.23 4.20 0.61
C LEU A 463 17.76 2.90 0.00
N LYS A 464 17.03 2.33 -0.95
CA LYS A 464 17.48 1.18 -1.73
C LYS A 464 18.76 1.47 -2.49
N SER A 465 18.84 2.61 -3.16
CA SER A 465 20.01 3.02 -3.95
C SER A 465 21.26 3.15 -3.08
N VAL A 466 21.20 3.91 -1.97
CA VAL A 466 22.36 4.14 -1.10
C VAL A 466 22.81 2.91 -0.33
N SER A 467 21.91 1.96 -0.11
CA SER A 467 22.19 0.69 0.58
C SER A 467 22.36 -0.49 -0.37
N LYS A 468 22.34 -0.27 -1.69
CA LYS A 468 22.35 -1.32 -2.73
C LYS A 468 21.25 -2.39 -2.53
N GLY A 469 20.12 -1.99 -1.99
CA GLY A 469 18.98 -2.86 -1.70
C GLY A 469 19.04 -3.61 -0.37
N TYR A 470 20.08 -3.40 0.44
CA TYR A 470 20.25 -4.12 1.70
C TYR A 470 19.57 -3.45 2.92
N ALA A 471 19.08 -2.23 2.80
CA ALA A 471 18.33 -1.59 3.88
C ALA A 471 16.85 -1.96 3.79
N SER A 472 16.27 -2.36 4.91
CA SER A 472 14.82 -2.47 5.08
C SER A 472 14.28 -1.26 5.83
N PHE A 473 13.03 -0.91 5.55
CA PHE A 473 12.35 0.26 6.05
C PHE A 473 10.93 -0.08 6.47
N ASP A 474 10.57 0.33 7.67
CA ASP A 474 9.22 0.29 8.20
C ASP A 474 8.93 1.60 8.93
N TYR A 475 7.65 1.99 9.05
CA TYR A 475 7.30 3.22 9.73
C TYR A 475 5.92 3.15 10.38
N GLN A 476 5.73 3.99 11.40
CA GLN A 476 4.44 4.21 12.06
C GLN A 476 4.13 5.70 12.12
N LEU A 477 2.88 6.07 11.85
CA LEU A 477 2.40 7.44 12.06
C LEU A 477 2.45 7.75 13.56
N THR A 478 2.98 8.94 13.89
CA THR A 478 3.06 9.40 15.28
C THR A 478 2.12 10.59 15.50
N GLU A 479 2.60 11.80 15.36
CA GLU A 479 1.89 13.02 15.68
C GLU A 479 2.00 14.06 14.57
N TYR A 480 1.21 15.11 14.66
CA TYR A 480 1.37 16.29 13.83
C TYR A 480 2.28 17.29 14.53
N ARG A 481 3.26 17.85 13.83
CA ARG A 481 4.19 18.86 14.36
C ARG A 481 4.14 20.12 13.52
N ALA A 482 4.25 21.27 14.18
CA ALA A 482 4.36 22.56 13.53
C ALA A 482 5.58 22.62 12.60
N ALA A 483 5.41 23.20 11.41
CA ALA A 483 6.48 23.31 10.42
C ALA A 483 6.34 24.58 9.58
N ASP A 484 7.47 25.17 9.19
CA ASP A 484 7.49 26.34 8.29
C ASP A 484 7.31 25.91 6.83
N LEU A 485 6.07 25.59 6.50
CA LEU A 485 5.65 25.13 5.19
C LEU A 485 5.16 26.31 4.32
N VAL A 486 5.48 26.22 3.04
CA VAL A 486 5.07 27.23 2.04
C VAL A 486 4.47 26.54 0.82
N LYS A 487 3.43 27.15 0.25
CA LYS A 487 2.89 26.73 -1.04
C LYS A 487 3.83 27.15 -2.16
N MET A 488 4.37 26.17 -2.85
CA MET A 488 5.14 26.36 -4.06
C MET A 488 4.25 26.10 -5.27
N SER A 489 4.12 27.09 -6.15
CA SER A 489 3.36 26.98 -7.40
C SER A 489 4.31 26.93 -8.58
N ILE A 490 4.01 26.07 -9.54
CA ILE A 490 4.72 26.02 -10.82
C ILE A 490 3.91 26.79 -11.86
N LEU A 491 4.55 27.74 -12.52
CA LEU A 491 3.95 28.53 -13.58
C LEU A 491 4.59 28.15 -14.92
N VAL A 492 3.76 27.82 -15.90
CA VAL A 492 4.18 27.57 -17.29
C VAL A 492 3.59 28.66 -18.17
N ASN A 493 4.44 29.39 -18.85
CA ASN A 493 4.08 30.58 -19.64
C ASN A 493 3.34 31.68 -18.82
N GLY A 494 3.55 31.70 -17.49
CA GLY A 494 2.93 32.67 -16.56
C GLY A 494 1.61 32.19 -15.97
N GLU A 495 1.07 31.06 -16.38
CA GLU A 495 -0.15 30.46 -15.83
C GLU A 495 0.20 29.38 -14.79
N PRO A 496 -0.43 29.36 -13.61
CA PRO A 496 -0.18 28.32 -12.62
C PRO A 496 -0.71 26.97 -13.10
N VAL A 497 0.06 25.92 -12.78
CA VAL A 497 -0.32 24.53 -13.04
C VAL A 497 -0.69 23.86 -11.72
N ASP A 498 -1.98 23.79 -11.44
CA ASP A 498 -2.53 23.33 -10.15
C ASP A 498 -2.04 21.92 -9.79
N ALA A 499 -1.97 21.01 -10.76
CA ALA A 499 -1.50 19.65 -10.59
C ALA A 499 -0.04 19.52 -10.09
N LEU A 500 0.76 20.60 -10.23
CA LEU A 500 2.15 20.66 -9.78
C LEU A 500 2.32 21.55 -8.52
N ALA A 501 1.23 22.05 -7.95
CA ALA A 501 1.28 22.79 -6.70
C ALA A 501 1.60 21.84 -5.52
N MET A 502 2.51 22.26 -4.64
CA MET A 502 2.88 21.46 -3.48
C MET A 502 3.20 22.31 -2.26
N LEU A 503 3.03 21.73 -1.06
CA LEU A 503 3.56 22.29 0.18
C LEU A 503 4.97 21.75 0.40
N VAL A 504 5.90 22.65 0.62
CA VAL A 504 7.31 22.33 0.86
C VAL A 504 7.83 23.11 2.06
N HIS A 505 8.78 22.53 2.79
CA HIS A 505 9.45 23.28 3.85
C HIS A 505 10.27 24.42 3.24
N ARG A 506 10.19 25.61 3.85
CA ARG A 506 10.80 26.84 3.33
C ARG A 506 12.27 26.69 3.00
N SER A 507 13.04 25.97 3.85
CA SER A 507 14.47 25.76 3.65
C SER A 507 14.81 24.96 2.39
N ARG A 508 13.86 24.16 1.87
CA ARG A 508 14.04 23.29 0.70
C ARG A 508 13.34 23.78 -0.56
N ALA A 509 12.53 24.82 -0.43
CA ALA A 509 11.70 25.29 -1.51
C ALA A 509 12.50 25.71 -2.75
N GLU A 510 13.67 26.37 -2.57
CA GLU A 510 14.51 26.81 -3.69
C GLU A 510 15.16 25.63 -4.44
N SER A 511 15.76 24.67 -3.73
CA SER A 511 16.40 23.50 -4.36
C SER A 511 15.37 22.66 -5.09
N ARG A 512 14.22 22.41 -4.46
CA ARG A 512 13.12 21.61 -5.05
C ARG A 512 12.48 22.33 -6.23
N GLY A 513 12.27 23.63 -6.13
CA GLY A 513 11.76 24.46 -7.23
C GLY A 513 12.70 24.48 -8.43
N ARG A 514 14.03 24.53 -8.21
CA ARG A 514 15.04 24.50 -9.26
C ARG A 514 15.04 23.14 -9.98
N GLY A 515 15.12 22.03 -9.26
CA GLY A 515 15.08 20.69 -9.86
C GLY A 515 13.81 20.46 -10.69
N MET A 516 12.66 20.93 -10.19
CA MET A 516 11.38 20.78 -10.91
C MET A 516 11.35 21.60 -12.22
N VAL A 517 11.78 22.86 -12.21
CA VAL A 517 11.76 23.67 -13.44
C VAL A 517 12.80 23.19 -14.45
N GLU A 518 13.95 22.68 -14.02
CA GLU A 518 14.95 22.06 -14.89
C GLU A 518 14.39 20.81 -15.59
N LYS A 519 13.76 19.92 -14.85
CA LYS A 519 13.16 18.69 -15.38
C LYS A 519 11.99 18.98 -16.33
N LEU A 520 11.11 19.90 -15.97
CA LEU A 520 10.02 20.34 -16.86
C LEU A 520 10.53 20.96 -18.16
N LYS A 521 11.66 21.68 -18.14
CA LYS A 521 12.29 22.24 -19.33
C LYS A 521 12.77 21.15 -20.30
N GLU A 522 13.26 20.03 -19.80
CA GLU A 522 13.70 18.91 -20.64
C GLU A 522 12.54 18.19 -21.31
N LEU A 523 11.40 18.12 -20.63
CA LEU A 523 10.24 17.33 -21.03
C LEU A 523 9.22 18.11 -21.86
N ILE A 524 9.08 19.43 -21.63
CA ILE A 524 8.16 20.24 -22.41
C ILE A 524 8.77 20.50 -23.80
N PRO A 525 8.08 20.08 -24.89
CA PRO A 525 8.61 20.23 -26.23
C PRO A 525 8.75 21.72 -26.62
N PRO A 526 9.74 22.07 -27.46
CA PRO A 526 9.89 23.43 -27.94
C PRO A 526 8.68 23.89 -28.76
N HIS A 527 8.12 25.04 -28.39
CA HIS A 527 7.04 25.71 -29.11
C HIS A 527 7.55 26.79 -30.09
N MET A 528 6.63 27.37 -30.88
CA MET A 528 6.98 28.49 -31.77
C MET A 528 7.38 29.77 -31.05
N PHE A 529 7.18 29.83 -29.72
CA PHE A 529 7.58 30.91 -28.82
C PHE A 529 8.33 30.34 -27.61
N GLN A 530 9.00 31.22 -26.85
CA GLN A 530 9.70 30.83 -25.64
C GLN A 530 8.69 30.57 -24.51
N VAL A 531 8.81 29.41 -23.85
CA VAL A 531 8.00 29.02 -22.71
C VAL A 531 8.82 29.20 -21.42
N PRO A 532 8.58 30.24 -20.63
CA PRO A 532 9.16 30.35 -19.29
C PRO A 532 8.47 29.38 -18.35
N ILE A 533 9.26 28.63 -17.59
CA ILE A 533 8.81 27.76 -16.50
C ILE A 533 9.36 28.37 -15.22
N GLN A 534 8.52 28.56 -14.22
CA GLN A 534 8.87 29.26 -12.98
C GLN A 534 8.33 28.53 -11.77
N ALA A 535 9.13 28.42 -10.72
CA ALA A 535 8.65 28.06 -9.40
C ALA A 535 8.49 29.35 -8.57
N ALA A 536 7.37 29.51 -7.90
CA ALA A 536 7.04 30.70 -7.14
C ALA A 536 6.42 30.39 -5.77
N ILE A 537 6.70 31.23 -4.78
CA ILE A 537 6.10 31.22 -3.45
C ILE A 537 5.47 32.57 -3.21
N GLY A 538 4.15 32.63 -2.96
CA GLY A 538 3.43 33.88 -2.69
C GLY A 538 3.64 34.95 -3.78
N GLY A 539 3.73 34.53 -5.06
CA GLY A 539 3.99 35.43 -6.20
C GLY A 539 5.46 35.76 -6.45
N LYS A 540 6.38 35.44 -5.53
CA LYS A 540 7.84 35.62 -5.72
C LYS A 540 8.42 34.43 -6.44
N VAL A 541 9.02 34.64 -7.61
CA VAL A 541 9.75 33.62 -8.36
C VAL A 541 11.03 33.24 -7.64
N ILE A 542 11.21 31.96 -7.31
CA ILE A 542 12.38 31.40 -6.62
C ILE A 542 13.32 30.64 -7.57
N ALA A 543 12.75 30.06 -8.64
CA ALA A 543 13.54 29.42 -9.70
C ALA A 543 12.90 29.66 -11.06
N ARG A 544 13.68 29.68 -12.11
CA ARG A 544 13.20 29.91 -13.47
C ARG A 544 14.09 29.24 -14.51
N GLU A 545 13.42 28.55 -15.42
CA GLU A 545 14.01 28.02 -16.65
C GLU A 545 13.18 28.45 -17.87
N THR A 546 13.71 28.24 -19.07
CA THR A 546 13.01 28.63 -20.30
C THR A 546 13.25 27.63 -21.41
N VAL A 547 12.15 27.05 -21.93
CA VAL A 547 12.18 26.23 -23.15
C VAL A 547 12.36 27.16 -24.35
N ARG A 548 13.40 26.92 -25.15
CA ARG A 548 13.72 27.74 -26.32
C ARG A 548 12.67 27.58 -27.41
N ALA A 549 12.34 28.70 -28.07
CA ALA A 549 11.43 28.65 -29.23
C ALA A 549 12.07 27.92 -30.43
N LEU A 550 11.25 27.17 -31.14
CA LEU A 550 11.63 26.66 -32.46
C LEU A 550 12.06 27.80 -33.37
N ARG A 551 13.21 27.66 -33.99
CA ARG A 551 13.81 28.70 -34.84
C ARG A 551 13.59 28.32 -36.30
N LYS A 552 12.62 28.97 -36.95
CA LYS A 552 12.52 28.92 -38.41
C LYS A 552 13.49 29.92 -38.99
N ASP A 553 14.40 29.50 -39.85
CA ASP A 553 15.30 30.43 -40.56
C ASP A 553 14.51 31.18 -41.63
N VAL A 554 13.98 32.34 -41.24
CA VAL A 554 13.24 33.23 -42.15
C VAL A 554 14.14 33.97 -43.11
N THR A 555 15.47 33.92 -42.90
CA THR A 555 16.47 34.58 -43.73
C THR A 555 17.13 33.67 -44.74
N ALA A 556 16.87 32.35 -44.71
CA ALA A 556 17.48 31.36 -45.63
C ALA A 556 17.31 31.65 -47.13
N LYS A 557 16.24 32.34 -47.48
CA LYS A 557 15.96 32.76 -48.90
C LYS A 557 16.42 34.17 -49.22
N CYS A 558 17.14 34.86 -48.31
CA CYS A 558 17.67 36.20 -48.58
C CYS A 558 19.08 36.08 -49.13
N TYR A 559 19.20 35.97 -50.46
CA TYR A 559 20.46 36.04 -51.19
C TYR A 559 20.91 37.50 -51.34
N GLY A 560 22.20 37.78 -51.05
CA GLY A 560 22.83 39.09 -51.18
C GLY A 560 22.68 40.02 -49.96
N GLY A 561 23.54 40.98 -49.79
CA GLY A 561 23.80 41.81 -48.62
C GLY A 561 22.72 42.79 -48.14
N ASP A 562 21.41 42.54 -48.41
CA ASP A 562 20.32 43.39 -47.92
C ASP A 562 20.09 43.20 -46.40
N ALA A 563 20.90 43.88 -45.60
CA ALA A 563 20.82 43.88 -44.15
C ALA A 563 19.46 44.42 -43.65
N THR A 564 18.85 45.34 -44.35
CA THR A 564 17.58 45.98 -44.00
C THR A 564 16.40 44.98 -44.11
N ARG A 565 16.36 44.20 -45.17
CA ARG A 565 15.35 43.17 -45.41
C ARG A 565 15.48 42.03 -44.38
N LYS A 566 16.70 41.58 -44.10
CA LYS A 566 16.97 40.59 -43.05
C LYS A 566 16.46 41.06 -41.68
N ARG A 567 16.76 42.32 -41.34
CA ARG A 567 16.32 42.92 -40.08
C ARG A 567 14.79 43.01 -39.97
N LYS A 568 14.10 43.46 -41.02
CA LYS A 568 12.63 43.52 -41.06
C LYS A 568 11.98 42.14 -40.93
N LEU A 569 12.55 41.10 -41.52
CA LEU A 569 12.03 39.73 -41.40
C LEU A 569 12.22 39.17 -39.98
N LEU A 570 13.36 39.46 -39.36
CA LEU A 570 13.63 39.08 -37.96
C LEU A 570 12.72 39.84 -36.98
N ASP A 571 12.48 41.14 -37.22
CA ASP A 571 11.56 41.93 -36.38
C ASP A 571 10.12 41.47 -36.51
N LYS A 572 9.65 41.14 -37.72
CA LYS A 572 8.32 40.52 -37.95
C LYS A 572 8.22 39.15 -37.26
N GLN A 573 9.26 38.33 -37.32
CA GLN A 573 9.28 37.03 -36.61
C GLN A 573 9.19 37.23 -35.10
N LYS A 574 9.95 38.21 -34.56
CA LYS A 574 9.92 38.54 -33.13
C LYS A 574 8.54 39.03 -32.67
N GLU A 575 7.91 39.88 -33.47
CA GLU A 575 6.56 40.41 -33.20
C GLU A 575 5.50 39.30 -33.29
N GLY A 576 5.57 38.44 -34.32
CA GLY A 576 4.72 37.27 -34.46
C GLY A 576 4.84 36.29 -33.27
N LYS A 577 6.07 36.03 -32.82
CA LYS A 577 6.31 35.19 -31.62
C LYS A 577 5.76 35.84 -30.34
N LYS A 578 5.84 37.17 -30.22
CA LYS A 578 5.27 37.92 -29.08
C LYS A 578 3.73 37.77 -29.03
N LYS A 579 3.06 37.86 -30.19
CA LYS A 579 1.61 37.67 -30.29
C LYS A 579 1.22 36.21 -30.00
N MET A 580 1.93 35.23 -30.56
CA MET A 580 1.68 33.81 -30.30
C MET A 580 1.85 33.47 -28.83
N ARG A 581 2.78 34.09 -28.12
CA ARG A 581 2.96 33.90 -26.67
C ARG A 581 1.79 34.40 -25.86
N GLN A 582 1.08 35.47 -26.28
CA GLN A 582 -0.08 36.01 -25.55
C GLN A 582 -1.32 35.13 -25.68
N PHE A 583 -1.47 34.32 -26.73
CA PHE A 583 -2.65 33.55 -27.04
C PHE A 583 -2.37 32.04 -27.11
N GLY A 584 -1.12 31.62 -27.07
CA GLY A 584 -0.74 30.21 -27.19
C GLY A 584 -0.88 29.46 -25.87
N LYS A 585 -1.79 28.48 -25.81
CA LYS A 585 -1.77 27.47 -24.75
C LYS A 585 -0.51 26.62 -24.91
N VAL A 586 0.13 26.31 -23.80
CA VAL A 586 1.25 25.37 -23.75
C VAL A 586 0.68 24.02 -23.36
N ASP A 587 0.82 23.07 -24.25
CA ASP A 587 0.48 21.70 -23.97
C ASP A 587 1.61 21.05 -23.18
N ILE A 588 1.31 20.55 -21.99
CA ILE A 588 2.27 19.91 -21.11
C ILE A 588 2.08 18.41 -21.27
N PRO A 589 3.06 17.67 -21.83
CA PRO A 589 2.97 16.23 -21.98
C PRO A 589 2.74 15.53 -20.63
N GLN A 590 1.98 14.43 -20.63
CA GLN A 590 1.72 13.63 -19.44
C GLN A 590 3.02 13.16 -18.78
N GLU A 591 3.99 12.75 -19.60
CA GLU A 591 5.31 12.32 -19.13
C GLU A 591 6.02 13.43 -18.33
N ALA A 592 5.75 14.71 -18.65
CA ALA A 592 6.29 15.84 -17.90
C ALA A 592 5.70 15.96 -16.49
N PHE A 593 4.41 15.60 -16.28
CA PHE A 593 3.83 15.55 -14.94
C PHE A 593 4.44 14.41 -14.12
N ILE A 594 4.50 13.21 -14.69
CA ILE A 594 5.02 12.01 -14.01
C ILE A 594 6.50 12.20 -13.66
N ALA A 595 7.30 12.70 -14.61
CA ALA A 595 8.72 12.86 -14.42
C ALA A 595 9.10 14.07 -13.55
N ALA A 596 8.31 15.16 -13.57
CA ALA A 596 8.49 16.27 -12.62
C ALA A 596 8.26 15.84 -11.17
N LEU A 597 7.50 14.79 -10.95
CA LEU A 597 7.20 14.22 -9.64
C LEU A 597 8.27 13.22 -9.16
N LYS A 598 8.92 12.51 -10.09
CA LYS A 598 10.08 11.66 -9.83
C LYS A 598 11.35 12.51 -9.93
N MET A 599 11.60 13.34 -8.95
CA MET A 599 12.84 14.12 -8.91
C MET A 599 13.99 13.25 -8.44
N ASP A 600 14.87 12.88 -9.37
CA ASP A 600 16.23 12.46 -9.05
C ASP A 600 17.06 13.73 -8.78
N ASP A 601 17.45 13.98 -7.54
CA ASP A 601 18.49 14.98 -7.20
C ASP A 601 19.88 14.39 -7.35
#